data_c46c2e66cd6244a7384c285e09480267
#
_entry.id   c46c2e66cd6244a7384c285e09480267
#
_cell.length_a   1.000
_cell.length_b   1.000
_cell.length_c   1.000
_cell.angle_alpha   90.00
_cell.angle_beta   90.00
_cell.angle_gamma   90.00
#
_symmetry.space_group_name_H-M   'P 1'
#
loop_
_entity.id
_entity.type
_entity.pdbx_description
1 polymer ?
#
loop_
_entity_poly.entity_id
_entity_poly.type
_entity_poly.pdbx_seq_one_letter_code
_entity_poly.pdbx_strand_id
1 'polypeptide(L)' 'MATVDIRHRLGRNVRRLREAKGWSQEKFAFEANIHRTYVSDIERGARNPTILIVEKLATELNATAADLLANEP' A
#
# COMPACT_ATOMS: atom_id res chain seq x y z
N MET A 1 11.50 -17.34 -15.44
CA MET A 1 10.64 -16.16 -15.43
C MET A 1 10.83 -15.44 -14.10
N ALA A 2 11.01 -14.15 -14.15
CA ALA A 2 11.25 -13.38 -12.94
C ALA A 2 9.96 -13.29 -12.11
N THR A 3 10.08 -13.51 -10.80
CA THR A 3 8.99 -13.33 -9.87
C THR A 3 8.90 -11.86 -9.49
N VAL A 4 7.70 -11.30 -9.47
CA VAL A 4 7.52 -9.93 -9.00
C VAL A 4 7.82 -9.88 -7.50
N ASP A 5 8.69 -8.96 -7.09
CA ASP A 5 8.98 -8.75 -5.69
C ASP A 5 7.70 -8.33 -4.98
N ILE A 6 7.42 -8.98 -3.86
CA ILE A 6 6.19 -8.72 -3.09
C ILE A 6 6.07 -7.26 -2.66
N ARG A 7 7.20 -6.55 -2.49
CA ARG A 7 7.15 -5.12 -2.16
C ARG A 7 6.56 -4.29 -3.28
N HIS A 8 6.85 -4.63 -4.54
CA HIS A 8 6.27 -3.98 -5.70
C HIS A 8 4.78 -4.33 -5.84
N ARG A 9 4.43 -5.59 -5.59
CA ARG A 9 3.03 -6.01 -5.65
C ARG A 9 2.21 -5.29 -4.59
N LEU A 10 2.73 -5.20 -3.36
CA LEU A 10 2.12 -4.44 -2.29
C LEU A 10 1.93 -2.97 -2.71
N GLY A 11 2.97 -2.37 -3.24
CA GLY A 11 2.94 -0.96 -3.64
C GLY A 11 1.88 -0.69 -4.70
N ARG A 12 1.77 -1.56 -5.70
CA ARG A 12 0.76 -1.40 -6.76
C ARG A 12 -0.66 -1.59 -6.22
N ASN A 13 -0.85 -2.55 -5.33
CA ASN A 13 -2.17 -2.76 -4.72
C ASN A 13 -2.57 -1.55 -3.86
N VAL A 14 -1.65 -1.03 -3.06
CA VAL A 14 -1.90 0.15 -2.25
C VAL A 14 -2.29 1.33 -3.14
N ARG A 15 -1.52 1.58 -4.19
CA ARG A 15 -1.79 2.70 -5.10
C ARG A 15 -3.15 2.55 -5.76
N ARG A 16 -3.46 1.36 -6.26
CA ARG A 16 -4.73 1.10 -6.94
C ARG A 16 -5.91 1.37 -6.01
N LEU A 17 -5.84 0.86 -4.79
CA LEU A 17 -6.92 1.04 -3.81
C LEU A 17 -7.01 2.48 -3.32
N ARG A 18 -5.88 3.15 -3.18
CA ARG A 18 -5.84 4.56 -2.81
C ARG A 18 -6.52 5.42 -3.89
N GLU A 19 -6.13 5.19 -5.14
CA GLU A 19 -6.69 5.94 -6.27
C GLU A 19 -8.18 5.66 -6.44
N ALA A 20 -8.61 4.43 -6.17
CA ALA A 20 -10.02 4.07 -6.21
C ALA A 20 -10.85 4.85 -5.19
N LYS A 21 -10.25 5.26 -4.07
CA LYS A 21 -10.92 6.11 -3.08
C LYS A 21 -10.87 7.59 -3.44
N GLY A 22 -10.15 7.94 -4.52
CA GLY A 22 -9.97 9.34 -4.90
C GLY A 22 -8.98 10.07 -4.02
N TRP A 23 -8.12 9.35 -3.29
CA TRP A 23 -7.18 9.97 -2.35
C TRP A 23 -5.83 10.22 -2.99
N SER A 24 -5.23 11.39 -2.66
CA SER A 24 -3.83 11.64 -2.93
C SER A 24 -2.97 10.83 -1.94
N GLN A 25 -1.67 10.73 -2.22
CA GLN A 25 -0.74 10.13 -1.25
C GLN A 25 -0.78 10.90 0.08
N GLU A 26 -0.88 12.22 0.00
CA GLU A 26 -0.92 13.07 1.18
C GLU A 26 -2.18 12.80 2.02
N LYS A 27 -3.33 12.69 1.38
CA LYS A 27 -4.57 12.38 2.06
C LYS A 27 -4.52 11.02 2.73
N PHE A 28 -4.02 10.01 2.02
CA PHE A 28 -3.90 8.67 2.58
C PHE A 28 -2.94 8.66 3.77
N ALA A 29 -1.81 9.33 3.66
CA ALA A 29 -0.84 9.42 4.75
C ALA A 29 -1.48 10.05 5.99
N PHE A 30 -2.25 11.11 5.80
CA PHE A 30 -2.96 11.78 6.90
C PHE A 30 -3.94 10.81 7.56
N GLU A 31 -4.77 10.12 6.78
CA GLU A 31 -5.77 9.20 7.32
C GLU A 31 -5.14 8.00 8.03
N ALA A 32 -4.03 7.51 7.51
CA ALA A 32 -3.31 6.37 8.09
C ALA A 32 -2.35 6.79 9.21
N ASN A 33 -2.21 8.08 9.46
CA ASN A 33 -1.29 8.61 10.46
C ASN A 33 0.15 8.14 10.24
N ILE A 34 0.60 8.23 8.98
CA ILE A 34 1.98 7.93 8.61
C ILE A 34 2.50 9.08 7.75
N HIS A 35 3.81 9.11 7.54
CA HIS A 35 4.42 10.16 6.75
C HIS A 35 4.15 9.94 5.26
N ARG A 36 3.91 11.03 4.52
CA ARG A 36 3.68 10.96 3.07
C ARG A 36 4.82 10.28 2.33
N THR A 37 6.06 10.57 2.74
CA THR A 37 7.25 9.93 2.13
C THR A 37 7.17 8.41 2.27
N TYR A 38 6.64 7.92 3.40
CA TYR A 38 6.49 6.48 3.61
C TYR A 38 5.49 5.88 2.62
N VAL A 39 4.36 6.57 2.38
CA VAL A 39 3.38 6.12 1.40
C VAL A 39 4.02 6.05 0.01
N SER A 40 4.74 7.11 -0.37
CA SER A 40 5.43 7.16 -1.66
C SER A 40 6.42 6.00 -1.81
N ASP A 41 7.21 5.74 -0.77
CA ASP A 41 8.19 4.65 -0.79
C ASP A 41 7.52 3.29 -0.92
N ILE A 42 6.40 3.08 -0.21
CA ILE A 42 5.65 1.81 -0.30
C ILE A 42 5.15 1.61 -1.72
N GLU A 43 4.58 2.64 -2.32
CA GLU A 43 4.00 2.52 -3.66
C GLU A 43 5.07 2.26 -4.72
N ARG A 44 6.31 2.69 -4.49
CA ARG A 44 7.43 2.41 -5.39
C ARG A 44 8.11 1.06 -5.13
N GLY A 45 7.68 0.34 -4.10
CA GLY A 45 8.33 -0.91 -3.71
C GLY A 45 9.68 -0.70 -3.02
N ALA A 46 9.92 0.50 -2.48
CA ALA A 46 11.19 0.88 -1.87
C ALA A 46 11.25 0.59 -0.37
N ARG A 47 10.19 0.05 0.21
CA ARG A 47 10.13 -0.27 1.64
C ARG A 47 9.74 -1.72 1.86
N ASN A 48 10.17 -2.23 3.01
CA ASN A 48 9.77 -3.55 3.50
C ASN A 48 9.00 -3.32 4.81
N PRO A 49 7.71 -2.96 4.73
CA PRO A 49 6.95 -2.66 5.93
C PRO A 49 6.69 -3.92 6.75
N THR A 50 6.52 -3.73 8.05
CA THR A 50 6.11 -4.82 8.92
C THR A 50 4.67 -5.21 8.59
N ILE A 51 4.28 -6.42 9.02
CA ILE A 51 2.88 -6.86 8.84
C ILE A 51 1.91 -5.94 9.59
N LEU A 52 2.35 -5.33 10.69
CA LEU A 52 1.50 -4.38 11.42
C LEU A 52 1.20 -3.14 10.58
N ILE A 53 2.20 -2.64 9.85
CA ILE A 53 1.99 -1.51 8.95
C ILE A 53 1.08 -1.92 7.79
N VAL A 54 1.31 -3.11 7.22
CA VAL A 54 0.45 -3.61 6.13
C VAL A 54 -1.01 -3.66 6.59
N GLU A 55 -1.26 -4.17 7.79
CA GLU A 55 -2.61 -4.24 8.34
C GLU A 55 -3.21 -2.83 8.52
N LYS A 56 -2.42 -1.89 9.00
CA LYS A 56 -2.85 -0.51 9.17
C LYS A 56 -3.26 0.12 7.84
N LEU A 57 -2.44 -0.08 6.81
CA LEU A 57 -2.76 0.43 5.47
C LEU A 57 -4.04 -0.19 4.93
N ALA A 58 -4.19 -1.51 5.11
CA ALA A 58 -5.38 -2.22 4.67
C ALA A 58 -6.64 -1.68 5.33
N THR A 59 -6.59 -1.48 6.65
CA THR A 59 -7.73 -0.97 7.41
C THR A 59 -8.17 0.38 6.86
N GLU A 60 -7.23 1.29 6.60
CA GLU A 60 -7.56 2.62 6.09
C GLU A 60 -8.13 2.56 4.66
N LEU A 61 -7.77 1.53 3.90
CA LEU A 61 -8.26 1.35 2.54
C LEU A 61 -9.53 0.49 2.48
N ASN A 62 -10.09 0.11 3.62
CA ASN A 62 -11.24 -0.79 3.71
C ASN A 62 -10.98 -2.11 3.01
N ALA A 63 -9.76 -2.62 3.18
CA ALA A 63 -9.30 -3.86 2.57
C ALA A 63 -8.71 -4.76 3.65
N THR A 64 -8.26 -5.94 3.25
CA THR A 64 -7.54 -6.86 4.14
C THR A 64 -6.06 -6.86 3.76
N ALA A 65 -5.22 -7.30 4.69
CA ALA A 65 -3.81 -7.50 4.39
C ALA A 65 -3.65 -8.47 3.21
N ALA A 66 -4.49 -9.49 3.13
CA ALA A 66 -4.47 -10.42 2.01
C ALA A 66 -4.72 -9.71 0.67
N ASP A 67 -5.65 -8.75 0.65
CA ASP A 67 -5.92 -7.96 -0.56
C ASP A 67 -4.68 -7.18 -1.01
N LEU A 68 -3.94 -6.63 -0.05
CA LEU A 68 -2.75 -5.84 -0.37
C LEU A 68 -1.59 -6.70 -0.88
N LEU A 69 -1.57 -7.97 -0.50
CA LEU A 69 -0.47 -8.86 -0.86
C LEU A 69 -0.83 -9.81 -2.01
N ALA A 70 -2.08 -9.77 -2.46
CA ALA A 70 -2.56 -10.64 -3.53
C ALA A 70 -1.99 -10.23 -4.88
N ASN A 71 -2.01 -11.17 -5.81
CA ASN A 71 -1.71 -10.85 -7.20
C ASN A 71 -2.75 -9.85 -7.71
N GLU A 72 -2.33 -8.93 -8.58
CA GLU A 72 -3.25 -7.97 -9.16
C GLU A 72 -4.30 -8.66 -10.01
N PRO A 73 -5.53 -8.12 -10.02
CA PRO A 73 -6.59 -8.69 -10.84
C PRO A 73 -6.28 -8.62 -12.33
#